data_b138e794aee9e0520cb4bddb8e0cf78e
#
_entry.id   b138e794aee9e0520cb4bddb8e0cf78e
#
_cell.length_a   1.000
_cell.length_b   1.000
_cell.length_c   1.000
_cell.angle_alpha   90.00
_cell.angle_beta   90.00
_cell.angle_gamma   90.00
#
_symmetry.space_group_name_H-M   'P 1'
#
loop_
_entity.id
_entity.type
_entity.pdbx_description
1 polymer ?
#
loop_
_entity_poly.entity_id
_entity_poly.type
_entity_poly.pdbx_seq_one_letter_code
_entity_poly.pdbx_strand_id
1 'polypeptide(L)'
;SLILPLLVSPFVAQAEGFGINATRLIYPQGAPSISVTVRNTLAATPYLVQTGISRMQHKYEAAPFSVTPPLFRLEAGSTNQIRIVAQNVNVPNNHESVFFFHASAIPASTMPESGNQRAGVSGTVQFGVGNIIKLFYRPSGLPSSSAAAQRDLQFSRVKDGIKVSNNSPYFVSFASLKIGDQAAKLDSPAALMIAPFSHHTYPSSVTTGKVQWQTINDEGGINVFNQTLP
;
A
#
# COMPACT_ATOMS: atom_id res chain seq x y z
N SER A 1 37.23 32.94 13.43
CA SER A 1 36.78 32.08 12.34
C SER A 1 35.53 31.34 12.79
N LEU A 2 34.35 31.88 12.42
CA LEU A 2 33.04 31.27 12.71
C LEU A 2 32.70 30.31 11.55
N ILE A 3 32.62 29.03 11.85
CA ILE A 3 32.14 28.04 10.91
C ILE A 3 30.61 27.91 11.13
N LEU A 4 29.87 28.43 10.18
CA LEU A 4 28.40 28.30 10.14
C LEU A 4 28.03 26.91 9.59
N PRO A 5 27.26 26.06 10.31
CA PRO A 5 26.84 24.78 9.76
C PRO A 5 25.76 24.99 8.68
N LEU A 6 26.05 24.54 7.48
CA LEU A 6 25.11 24.50 6.39
C LEU A 6 24.06 23.41 6.67
N LEU A 7 22.86 23.80 7.08
CA LEU A 7 21.71 22.91 7.19
C LEU A 7 21.25 22.51 5.78
N VAL A 8 21.68 21.36 5.31
CA VAL A 8 21.14 20.74 4.11
C VAL A 8 19.80 20.08 4.50
N SER A 9 18.71 20.78 4.23
CA SER A 9 17.38 20.17 4.29
C SER A 9 17.25 19.14 3.17
N PRO A 10 16.80 17.90 3.45
CA PRO A 10 16.53 16.95 2.37
C PRO A 10 15.33 17.47 1.59
N PHE A 11 15.55 17.86 0.35
CA PHE A 11 14.47 18.03 -0.62
C PHE A 11 13.85 16.66 -0.86
N VAL A 12 12.69 16.41 -0.29
CA VAL A 12 11.84 15.32 -0.73
C VAL A 12 11.31 15.73 -2.10
N ALA A 13 11.88 15.18 -3.15
CA ALA A 13 11.35 15.33 -4.50
C ALA A 13 9.96 14.66 -4.51
N GLN A 14 8.89 15.44 -4.38
CA GLN A 14 7.56 14.97 -4.68
C GLN A 14 7.45 14.77 -6.18
N ALA A 15 7.14 13.55 -6.62
CA ALA A 15 6.87 13.27 -8.01
C ALA A 15 5.71 14.17 -8.48
N GLU A 16 5.94 14.96 -9.52
CA GLU A 16 4.88 15.76 -10.14
C GLU A 16 3.86 14.84 -10.82
N GLY A 17 2.60 15.19 -10.75
CA GLY A 17 1.53 14.51 -11.44
C GLY A 17 0.43 14.01 -10.51
N PHE A 18 -0.09 12.84 -10.81
CA PHE A 18 -1.16 12.20 -10.05
C PHE A 18 -0.62 11.37 -8.88
N GLY A 19 -1.29 11.46 -7.73
CA GLY A 19 -0.93 10.65 -6.57
C GLY A 19 -2.09 10.45 -5.59
N ILE A 20 -1.93 9.43 -4.76
CA ILE A 20 -2.82 9.10 -3.64
C ILE A 20 -2.13 9.57 -2.36
N ASN A 21 -2.86 10.28 -1.48
CA ASN A 21 -2.34 10.78 -0.21
C ASN A 21 -2.39 9.73 0.90
N ALA A 22 -2.11 8.49 0.55
CA ALA A 22 -1.99 7.37 1.47
C ALA A 22 -1.17 6.26 0.82
N THR A 23 -0.50 5.45 1.62
CA THR A 23 0.22 4.27 1.17
C THR A 23 -0.58 2.99 1.40
N ARG A 24 -1.57 3.06 2.28
CA ARG A 24 -2.53 1.99 2.60
C ARG A 24 -3.80 2.56 3.19
N LEU A 25 -4.85 1.76 3.17
CA LEU A 25 -6.12 2.09 3.79
C LEU A 25 -6.49 1.02 4.80
N ILE A 26 -7.07 1.42 5.92
CA ILE A 26 -7.66 0.52 6.91
C ILE A 26 -9.16 0.74 6.90
N TYR A 27 -9.92 -0.32 6.66
CA TYR A 27 -11.38 -0.30 6.74
C TYR A 27 -11.82 -1.10 7.97
N PRO A 28 -12.17 -0.43 9.08
CA PRO A 28 -12.68 -1.13 10.26
C PRO A 28 -14.06 -1.70 9.96
N GLN A 29 -14.29 -2.95 10.35
CA GLN A 29 -15.64 -3.54 10.28
C GLN A 29 -16.64 -2.66 11.03
N GLY A 30 -17.78 -2.38 10.42
CA GLY A 30 -18.82 -1.53 10.99
C GLY A 30 -18.64 -0.05 10.70
N ALA A 31 -17.51 0.39 10.17
CA ALA A 31 -17.37 1.77 9.71
C ALA A 31 -18.35 2.04 8.55
N PRO A 32 -19.11 3.13 8.57
CA PRO A 32 -20.06 3.44 7.48
C PRO A 32 -19.33 3.77 6.17
N SER A 33 -18.13 4.32 6.26
CA SER A 33 -17.26 4.62 5.12
C SER A 33 -15.86 4.95 5.58
N ILE A 34 -14.91 4.92 4.63
CA ILE A 34 -13.60 5.57 4.76
C ILE A 34 -13.39 6.50 3.56
N SER A 35 -12.46 7.42 3.70
CA SER A 35 -12.11 8.37 2.64
C SER A 35 -10.63 8.30 2.33
N VAL A 36 -10.30 8.53 1.06
CA VAL A 36 -8.94 8.69 0.58
C VAL A 36 -8.87 9.90 -0.34
N THR A 37 -7.80 10.66 -0.25
CA THR A 37 -7.58 11.85 -1.07
C THR A 37 -6.61 11.53 -2.20
N VAL A 38 -6.96 11.96 -3.40
CA VAL A 38 -6.09 11.97 -4.58
C VAL A 38 -5.73 13.39 -4.96
N ARG A 39 -4.57 13.57 -5.57
CA ARG A 39 -4.04 14.90 -5.94
C ARG A 39 -3.56 14.93 -7.38
N ASN A 40 -3.68 16.09 -7.99
CA ASN A 40 -3.05 16.45 -9.24
C ASN A 40 -2.12 17.65 -8.99
N THR A 41 -0.81 17.44 -9.06
CA THR A 41 0.18 18.49 -8.82
C THR A 41 0.65 19.17 -10.10
N LEU A 42 0.10 18.80 -11.26
CA LEU A 42 0.41 19.48 -12.52
C LEU A 42 -0.10 20.92 -12.51
N ALA A 43 0.64 21.81 -13.16
CA ALA A 43 0.35 23.25 -13.17
C ALA A 43 -0.86 23.61 -14.06
N ALA A 44 -1.08 22.87 -15.16
CA ALA A 44 -2.05 23.25 -16.18
C ALA A 44 -2.86 22.11 -16.79
N THR A 45 -2.52 20.86 -16.51
CA THR A 45 -3.15 19.69 -17.13
C THR A 45 -4.08 18.99 -16.16
N PRO A 46 -5.39 18.88 -16.45
CA PRO A 46 -6.30 18.05 -15.68
C PRO A 46 -6.12 16.56 -16.00
N TYR A 47 -6.55 15.70 -15.07
CA TYR A 47 -6.63 14.27 -15.26
C TYR A 47 -8.09 13.81 -15.33
N LEU A 48 -8.34 12.77 -16.13
CA LEU A 48 -9.50 11.92 -15.97
C LEU A 48 -9.09 10.76 -15.07
N VAL A 49 -9.77 10.62 -13.94
CA VAL A 49 -9.43 9.64 -12.90
C VAL A 49 -10.50 8.57 -12.82
N GLN A 50 -10.05 7.31 -12.83
CA GLN A 50 -10.91 6.14 -12.59
C GLN A 50 -10.48 5.45 -11.30
N THR A 51 -11.44 5.12 -10.45
CA THR A 51 -11.19 4.48 -9.15
C THR A 51 -11.99 3.19 -9.01
N GLY A 52 -11.47 2.28 -8.20
CA GLY A 52 -12.15 1.03 -7.90
C GLY A 52 -11.40 0.22 -6.86
N ILE A 53 -12.02 -0.86 -6.40
CA ILE A 53 -11.38 -1.81 -5.48
C ILE A 53 -11.46 -3.20 -6.08
N SER A 54 -10.31 -3.87 -6.08
CA SER A 54 -10.14 -5.22 -6.62
C SER A 54 -9.77 -6.21 -5.52
N ARG A 55 -10.13 -7.47 -5.72
CA ARG A 55 -9.68 -8.59 -4.89
C ARG A 55 -8.22 -8.94 -5.11
N MET A 56 -7.70 -8.65 -6.30
CA MET A 56 -6.36 -9.03 -6.73
C MET A 56 -5.57 -7.81 -7.20
N GLN A 57 -4.26 -7.82 -6.98
CA GLN A 57 -3.38 -6.71 -7.34
C GLN A 57 -3.16 -6.60 -8.85
N HIS A 58 -2.98 -7.73 -9.54
CA HIS A 58 -2.58 -7.77 -10.95
C HIS A 58 -3.72 -8.05 -11.92
N LYS A 59 -4.90 -8.33 -11.40
CA LYS A 59 -6.10 -8.59 -12.18
C LYS A 59 -7.27 -7.88 -11.53
N TYR A 60 -8.01 -7.09 -12.31
CA TYR A 60 -9.20 -6.46 -11.76
C TYR A 60 -10.30 -7.51 -11.60
N GLU A 61 -10.64 -7.80 -10.37
CA GLU A 61 -11.77 -8.61 -9.97
C GLU A 61 -12.52 -7.83 -8.90
N ALA A 62 -13.75 -7.42 -9.20
CA ALA A 62 -14.52 -6.54 -8.34
C ALA A 62 -14.63 -7.06 -6.91
N ALA A 63 -14.32 -6.20 -5.95
CA ALA A 63 -14.43 -6.45 -4.53
C ALA A 63 -15.73 -5.86 -3.98
N PRO A 64 -16.21 -6.32 -2.79
CA PRO A 64 -17.50 -5.90 -2.23
C PRO A 64 -17.42 -4.52 -1.58
N PHE A 65 -17.03 -3.52 -2.35
CA PHE A 65 -16.96 -2.11 -1.93
C PHE A 65 -17.52 -1.22 -3.04
N SER A 66 -18.23 -0.19 -2.66
CA SER A 66 -18.57 0.89 -3.58
C SER A 66 -17.58 2.04 -3.40
N VAL A 67 -17.20 2.65 -4.51
CA VAL A 67 -16.23 3.76 -4.56
C VAL A 67 -16.89 4.93 -5.26
N THR A 68 -16.88 6.10 -4.64
CA THR A 68 -17.53 7.29 -5.16
C THR A 68 -16.62 8.52 -5.05
N PRO A 69 -16.37 9.25 -6.12
CA PRO A 69 -16.79 9.01 -7.49
C PRO A 69 -15.93 7.94 -8.19
N PRO A 70 -16.50 7.05 -9.05
CA PRO A 70 -15.75 6.03 -9.76
C PRO A 70 -15.00 6.58 -10.98
N LEU A 71 -15.47 7.69 -11.54
CA LEU A 71 -14.88 8.36 -12.68
C LEU A 71 -15.10 9.85 -12.55
N PHE A 72 -14.05 10.64 -12.64
CA PHE A 72 -14.15 12.10 -12.49
C PHE A 72 -12.96 12.82 -13.10
N ARG A 73 -13.16 14.11 -13.38
CA ARG A 73 -12.10 15.01 -13.81
C ARG A 73 -11.45 15.65 -12.58
N LEU A 74 -10.13 15.57 -12.50
CA LEU A 74 -9.33 16.20 -11.44
C LEU A 74 -8.54 17.36 -12.04
N GLU A 75 -8.93 18.58 -11.68
CA GLU A 75 -8.32 19.79 -12.21
C GLU A 75 -6.84 19.91 -11.78
N ALA A 76 -6.08 20.65 -12.57
CA ALA A 76 -4.68 20.96 -12.26
C ALA A 76 -4.57 21.64 -10.90
N GLY A 77 -3.58 21.21 -10.11
CA GLY A 77 -3.33 21.78 -8.77
C GLY A 77 -4.41 21.50 -7.73
N SER A 78 -5.33 20.56 -7.98
CA SER A 78 -6.44 20.26 -7.07
C SER A 78 -6.33 18.87 -6.44
N THR A 79 -7.15 18.68 -5.42
CA THR A 79 -7.36 17.40 -4.75
C THR A 79 -8.82 17.00 -4.82
N ASN A 80 -9.11 15.72 -4.71
CA ASN A 80 -10.47 15.21 -4.58
C ASN A 80 -10.50 14.08 -3.57
N GLN A 81 -11.61 13.99 -2.84
CA GLN A 81 -11.83 12.95 -1.85
C GLN A 81 -12.67 11.82 -2.45
N ILE A 82 -12.20 10.61 -2.25
CA ILE A 82 -12.87 9.38 -2.70
C ILE A 82 -13.46 8.72 -1.46
N ARG A 83 -14.74 8.37 -1.53
CA ARG A 83 -15.45 7.67 -0.46
C ARG A 83 -15.57 6.19 -0.80
N ILE A 84 -15.24 5.35 0.17
CA ILE A 84 -15.29 3.89 0.06
C ILE A 84 -16.28 3.36 1.09
N VAL A 85 -17.22 2.53 0.65
CA VAL A 85 -18.26 1.92 1.48
C VAL A 85 -18.25 0.41 1.30
N ALA A 86 -18.14 -0.34 2.39
CA ALA A 86 -18.25 -1.79 2.35
C ALA A 86 -19.66 -2.24 2.00
N GLN A 87 -19.78 -3.24 1.13
CA GLN A 87 -21.04 -3.79 0.61
C GLN A 87 -21.11 -5.28 0.93
N ASN A 88 -21.64 -5.64 2.10
CA ASN A 88 -21.79 -7.04 2.51
C ASN A 88 -20.49 -7.85 2.36
N VAL A 89 -19.42 -7.37 2.98
CA VAL A 89 -18.12 -8.03 2.92
C VAL A 89 -18.21 -9.37 3.66
N ASN A 90 -18.08 -10.46 2.91
CA ASN A 90 -18.10 -11.82 3.44
C ASN A 90 -16.66 -12.37 3.46
N VAL A 91 -16.00 -12.19 4.58
CA VAL A 91 -14.61 -12.62 4.83
C VAL A 91 -14.53 -13.24 6.24
N PRO A 92 -13.49 -14.03 6.53
CA PRO A 92 -13.27 -14.53 7.89
C PRO A 92 -13.22 -13.38 8.91
N ASN A 93 -13.82 -13.58 10.07
CA ASN A 93 -13.90 -12.57 11.13
C ASN A 93 -12.79 -12.69 12.20
N ASN A 94 -11.87 -13.63 12.02
CA ASN A 94 -10.78 -13.91 12.96
C ASN A 94 -9.44 -13.33 12.52
N HIS A 95 -9.38 -12.69 11.37
CA HIS A 95 -8.18 -12.02 10.85
C HIS A 95 -8.51 -10.96 9.80
N GLU A 96 -7.57 -10.08 9.53
CA GLU A 96 -7.67 -9.11 8.43
C GLU A 96 -7.74 -9.79 7.06
N SER A 97 -8.40 -9.13 6.13
CA SER A 97 -8.38 -9.46 4.69
C SER A 97 -7.84 -8.29 3.90
N VAL A 98 -7.14 -8.55 2.80
CA VAL A 98 -6.53 -7.52 1.95
C VAL A 98 -7.27 -7.40 0.63
N PHE A 99 -7.52 -6.15 0.25
CA PHE A 99 -8.04 -5.74 -1.06
C PHE A 99 -7.12 -4.67 -1.63
N PHE A 100 -7.38 -4.24 -2.86
CA PHE A 100 -6.51 -3.31 -3.57
C PHE A 100 -7.32 -2.14 -4.11
N PHE A 101 -7.00 -0.94 -3.66
CA PHE A 101 -7.57 0.29 -4.19
C PHE A 101 -6.76 0.74 -5.40
N HIS A 102 -7.43 0.89 -6.53
CA HIS A 102 -6.88 1.35 -7.79
C HIS A 102 -7.33 2.77 -8.06
N ALA A 103 -6.42 3.63 -8.41
CA ALA A 103 -6.69 4.93 -8.96
C ALA A 103 -5.82 5.13 -10.20
N SER A 104 -6.45 5.26 -11.37
CA SER A 104 -5.79 5.46 -12.66
C SER A 104 -6.10 6.85 -13.19
N ALA A 105 -5.10 7.56 -13.68
CA ALA A 105 -5.25 8.90 -14.21
C ALA A 105 -4.73 8.99 -15.63
N ILE A 106 -5.54 9.57 -16.51
CA ILE A 106 -5.18 9.87 -17.92
C ILE A 106 -5.20 11.38 -18.10
N PRO A 107 -4.14 12.01 -18.65
CA PRO A 107 -4.17 13.43 -18.95
C PRO A 107 -5.34 13.76 -19.88
N ALA A 108 -6.18 14.71 -19.53
CA ALA A 108 -7.38 15.06 -20.28
C ALA A 108 -7.06 15.71 -21.65
N SER A 109 -5.86 16.27 -21.80
CA SER A 109 -5.35 16.82 -23.06
C SER A 109 -5.12 15.77 -24.15
N THR A 110 -5.08 14.47 -23.79
CA THR A 110 -4.93 13.36 -24.72
C THR A 110 -6.26 12.75 -25.16
N MET A 111 -7.39 13.25 -24.62
CA MET A 111 -8.72 12.83 -25.07
C MET A 111 -8.96 13.42 -26.47
N PRO A 112 -9.41 12.62 -27.46
CA PRO A 112 -9.78 13.16 -28.75
C PRO A 112 -10.92 14.15 -28.56
N GLU A 113 -10.77 15.37 -29.05
CA GLU A 113 -11.88 16.28 -29.20
C GLU A 113 -13.01 15.57 -29.95
N SER A 114 -14.20 15.60 -29.44
CA SER A 114 -15.38 14.99 -30.05
C SER A 114 -15.76 15.73 -31.33
N GLY A 115 -15.00 15.51 -32.39
CA GLY A 115 -15.29 15.92 -33.74
C GLY A 115 -15.56 14.68 -34.58
N ASN A 116 -16.83 14.49 -34.94
CA ASN A 116 -17.35 13.60 -35.98
C ASN A 116 -16.30 12.73 -36.70
N GLN A 117 -15.96 11.60 -36.13
CA GLN A 117 -15.38 10.52 -36.89
C GLN A 117 -16.06 9.21 -36.48
N ARG A 118 -16.64 8.55 -37.47
CA ARG A 118 -17.08 7.16 -37.38
C ARG A 118 -15.91 6.33 -36.91
N ALA A 119 -15.86 6.08 -35.61
CA ALA A 119 -14.80 5.33 -34.99
C ALA A 119 -14.98 3.86 -35.32
N GLY A 120 -14.05 3.31 -36.09
CA GLY A 120 -13.68 1.93 -35.88
C GLY A 120 -13.22 1.80 -34.45
N VAL A 121 -13.82 0.89 -33.71
CA VAL A 121 -13.44 0.56 -32.33
C VAL A 121 -12.06 -0.08 -32.35
N SER A 122 -11.00 0.73 -32.36
CA SER A 122 -9.71 0.26 -31.90
C SER A 122 -9.63 0.64 -30.43
N GLY A 123 -10.00 -0.31 -29.58
CA GLY A 123 -9.87 -0.16 -28.14
C GLY A 123 -8.40 -0.14 -27.74
N THR A 124 -7.74 0.98 -27.93
CA THR A 124 -6.47 1.25 -27.28
C THR A 124 -6.82 1.64 -25.86
N VAL A 125 -6.73 0.66 -24.93
CA VAL A 125 -6.74 0.95 -23.51
C VAL A 125 -5.45 1.71 -23.24
N GLN A 126 -5.51 3.03 -23.18
CA GLN A 126 -4.40 3.82 -22.66
C GLN A 126 -4.38 3.62 -21.15
N PHE A 127 -3.39 2.86 -20.69
CA PHE A 127 -3.08 2.79 -19.28
C PHE A 127 -2.48 4.13 -18.88
N GLY A 128 -3.27 4.96 -18.21
CA GLY A 128 -2.76 6.13 -17.51
C GLY A 128 -1.83 5.73 -16.37
N VAL A 129 -1.20 6.71 -15.74
CA VAL A 129 -0.44 6.49 -14.51
C VAL A 129 -1.39 5.93 -13.46
N GLY A 130 -1.21 4.66 -13.09
CA GLY A 130 -2.02 3.99 -12.09
C GLY A 130 -1.26 3.84 -10.80
N ASN A 131 -1.93 4.11 -9.69
CA ASN A 131 -1.48 3.78 -8.35
C ASN A 131 -2.40 2.73 -7.76
N ILE A 132 -1.79 1.71 -7.14
CA ILE A 132 -2.50 0.66 -6.42
C ILE A 132 -1.97 0.67 -4.99
N ILE A 133 -2.88 0.80 -4.02
CA ILE A 133 -2.53 0.67 -2.60
C ILE A 133 -3.38 -0.41 -1.96
N LYS A 134 -2.88 -1.00 -0.88
CA LYS A 134 -3.60 -2.03 -0.14
C LYS A 134 -4.70 -1.43 0.71
N LEU A 135 -5.84 -2.11 0.77
CA LEU A 135 -6.91 -1.86 1.71
C LEU A 135 -7.04 -3.09 2.61
N PHE A 136 -6.85 -2.89 3.91
CA PHE A 136 -7.01 -3.95 4.90
C PHE A 136 -8.40 -3.82 5.54
N TYR A 137 -9.24 -4.82 5.32
CA TYR A 137 -10.50 -4.93 6.02
C TYR A 137 -10.25 -5.59 7.37
N ARG A 138 -10.51 -4.86 8.44
CA ARG A 138 -10.18 -5.27 9.80
C ARG A 138 -11.45 -5.62 10.57
N PRO A 139 -11.68 -6.91 10.88
CA PRO A 139 -12.79 -7.31 11.75
C PRO A 139 -12.70 -6.66 13.13
N SER A 140 -13.86 -6.40 13.72
CA SER A 140 -13.94 -5.93 15.10
C SER A 140 -13.63 -7.07 16.08
N GLY A 141 -13.10 -6.72 17.24
CA GLY A 141 -12.83 -7.69 18.30
C GLY A 141 -11.61 -8.57 18.09
N LEU A 142 -10.71 -8.24 17.16
CA LEU A 142 -9.45 -8.95 17.03
C LEU A 142 -8.59 -8.77 18.28
N PRO A 143 -7.89 -9.83 18.74
CA PRO A 143 -7.00 -9.72 19.88
C PRO A 143 -5.78 -8.86 19.55
N SER A 144 -5.28 -8.12 20.55
CA SER A 144 -4.09 -7.30 20.43
C SER A 144 -4.27 -6.13 19.43
N SER A 145 -3.21 -5.73 18.77
CA SER A 145 -3.19 -4.59 17.84
C SER A 145 -2.26 -4.84 16.66
N SER A 146 -2.45 -4.09 15.59
CA SER A 146 -1.54 -4.10 14.44
C SER A 146 -0.11 -3.75 14.86
N ALA A 147 0.08 -2.76 15.72
CA ALA A 147 1.41 -2.38 16.23
C ALA A 147 2.07 -3.51 17.02
N ALA A 148 1.32 -4.20 17.89
CA ALA A 148 1.83 -5.34 18.63
C ALA A 148 2.20 -6.51 17.71
N ALA A 149 1.42 -6.76 16.66
CA ALA A 149 1.73 -7.77 15.67
C ALA A 149 3.07 -7.53 14.97
N GLN A 150 3.38 -6.29 14.67
CA GLN A 150 4.64 -5.88 14.05
C GLN A 150 5.84 -6.10 14.97
N ARG A 151 5.66 -5.83 16.26
CA ARG A 151 6.68 -6.04 17.30
C ARG A 151 6.92 -7.51 17.60
N ASP A 152 5.85 -8.32 17.62
CA ASP A 152 5.85 -9.67 18.17
C ASP A 152 6.09 -10.76 17.12
N LEU A 153 6.66 -10.41 15.97
CA LEU A 153 7.11 -11.38 14.98
C LEU A 153 8.09 -12.37 15.62
N GLN A 154 7.98 -13.65 15.26
CA GLN A 154 8.85 -14.72 15.77
C GLN A 154 9.88 -15.08 14.74
N PHE A 155 11.15 -15.17 15.18
CA PHE A 155 12.30 -15.49 14.32
C PHE A 155 12.89 -16.81 14.77
N SER A 156 13.10 -17.72 13.81
CA SER A 156 13.73 -18.99 14.09
C SER A 156 14.71 -19.35 12.98
N ARG A 157 15.80 -20.02 13.38
CA ARG A 157 16.77 -20.56 12.41
C ARG A 157 16.19 -21.77 11.70
N VAL A 158 16.34 -21.79 10.40
CA VAL A 158 16.04 -22.94 9.56
C VAL A 158 17.23 -23.24 8.66
N LYS A 159 17.18 -24.34 7.92
CA LYS A 159 18.21 -24.63 6.93
C LYS A 159 18.27 -23.48 5.92
N ASP A 160 19.47 -22.92 5.76
CA ASP A 160 19.79 -21.85 4.80
C ASP A 160 19.11 -20.51 5.04
N GLY A 161 18.57 -20.24 6.25
CA GLY A 161 17.98 -18.94 6.48
C GLY A 161 17.30 -18.74 7.82
N ILE A 162 16.45 -17.74 7.82
CA ILE A 162 15.61 -17.34 8.96
C ILE A 162 14.13 -17.41 8.56
N LYS A 163 13.37 -18.15 9.35
CA LYS A 163 11.91 -18.18 9.25
C LYS A 163 11.33 -17.09 10.13
N VAL A 164 10.52 -16.22 9.55
CA VAL A 164 9.75 -15.19 10.25
C VAL A 164 8.29 -15.61 10.29
N SER A 165 7.72 -15.73 11.48
CA SER A 165 6.34 -16.14 11.71
C SER A 165 5.51 -14.98 12.25
N ASN A 166 4.35 -14.78 11.65
CA ASN A 166 3.33 -13.86 12.10
C ASN A 166 2.19 -14.68 12.74
N ASN A 167 2.19 -14.74 14.06
CA ASN A 167 1.18 -15.48 14.84
C ASN A 167 -0.02 -14.60 15.22
N SER A 168 -0.19 -13.49 14.53
CA SER A 168 -1.26 -12.53 14.79
C SER A 168 -2.35 -12.57 13.71
N PRO A 169 -3.53 -11.98 13.97
CA PRO A 169 -4.58 -11.83 12.97
C PRO A 169 -4.37 -10.65 12.00
N TYR A 170 -3.25 -9.94 12.10
CA TYR A 170 -2.94 -8.76 11.28
C TYR A 170 -1.91 -9.08 10.20
N PHE A 171 -2.04 -8.46 9.04
CA PHE A 171 -0.95 -8.43 8.05
C PHE A 171 0.21 -7.60 8.58
N VAL A 172 1.43 -8.05 8.34
CA VAL A 172 2.65 -7.31 8.69
C VAL A 172 3.46 -7.05 7.42
N SER A 173 3.65 -5.77 7.12
CA SER A 173 4.40 -5.32 5.94
C SER A 173 5.77 -4.82 6.34
N PHE A 174 6.81 -5.32 5.67
CA PHE A 174 8.18 -4.88 5.88
C PHE A 174 8.55 -3.69 5.00
N ALA A 175 9.25 -2.72 5.60
CA ALA A 175 10.04 -1.74 4.88
C ALA A 175 11.50 -2.19 4.77
N SER A 176 12.03 -2.89 5.77
CA SER A 176 13.36 -3.50 5.75
C SER A 176 13.45 -4.65 6.74
N LEU A 177 14.37 -5.56 6.49
CA LEU A 177 14.74 -6.66 7.39
C LEU A 177 16.25 -6.88 7.28
N LYS A 178 16.96 -6.83 8.41
CA LYS A 178 18.40 -7.10 8.49
C LYS A 178 18.67 -8.17 9.52
N ILE A 179 19.51 -9.12 9.16
CA ILE A 179 20.01 -10.19 10.03
C ILE A 179 21.51 -10.00 10.14
N GLY A 180 21.97 -9.58 11.33
CA GLY A 180 23.30 -9.02 11.47
C GLY A 180 23.46 -7.78 10.57
N ASP A 181 24.50 -7.74 9.75
CA ASP A 181 24.72 -6.66 8.78
C ASP A 181 24.16 -6.99 7.38
N GLN A 182 23.48 -8.13 7.22
CA GLN A 182 22.98 -8.59 5.95
C GLN A 182 21.50 -8.20 5.78
N ALA A 183 21.20 -7.45 4.71
CA ALA A 183 19.82 -7.14 4.34
C ALA A 183 19.15 -8.38 3.72
N ALA A 184 17.96 -8.73 4.20
CA ALA A 184 17.13 -9.75 3.57
C ALA A 184 16.53 -9.22 2.25
N LYS A 185 16.36 -10.12 1.29
CA LYS A 185 15.73 -9.78 0.00
C LYS A 185 14.22 -9.69 0.17
N LEU A 186 13.67 -8.50 -0.05
CA LEU A 186 12.25 -8.23 -0.06
C LEU A 186 11.74 -8.09 -1.51
N ASP A 187 11.97 -9.12 -2.31
CA ASP A 187 11.83 -9.10 -3.77
C ASP A 187 10.57 -9.83 -4.29
N SER A 188 9.67 -10.19 -3.40
CA SER A 188 8.39 -10.80 -3.75
C SER A 188 7.27 -10.30 -2.85
N PRO A 189 5.99 -10.40 -3.26
CA PRO A 189 4.86 -10.05 -2.40
C PRO A 189 4.86 -10.80 -1.06
N ALA A 190 5.19 -12.09 -1.06
CA ALA A 190 5.24 -12.90 0.15
C ALA A 190 6.39 -12.51 1.09
N ALA A 191 7.54 -12.04 0.55
CA ALA A 191 8.65 -11.54 1.34
C ALA A 191 8.36 -10.15 1.93
N LEU A 192 7.62 -9.30 1.22
CA LEU A 192 7.27 -7.95 1.65
C LEU A 192 6.18 -7.91 2.71
N MET A 193 5.24 -8.85 2.68
CA MET A 193 4.10 -8.86 3.59
C MET A 193 3.79 -10.27 4.06
N ILE A 194 3.80 -10.47 5.38
CA ILE A 194 3.43 -11.75 5.98
C ILE A 194 1.96 -11.69 6.38
N ALA A 195 1.17 -12.59 5.80
CA ALA A 195 -0.26 -12.71 6.08
C ALA A 195 -0.53 -13.16 7.53
N PRO A 196 -1.75 -12.96 8.03
CA PRO A 196 -2.15 -13.48 9.34
C PRO A 196 -1.88 -14.98 9.48
N PHE A 197 -1.35 -15.38 10.63
CA PHE A 197 -1.05 -16.77 10.99
C PHE A 197 -0.14 -17.50 10.00
N SER A 198 0.68 -16.77 9.26
CA SER A 198 1.56 -17.28 8.22
C SER A 198 3.03 -17.01 8.53
N HIS A 199 3.90 -17.55 7.70
CA HIS A 199 5.34 -17.35 7.83
C HIS A 199 6.00 -17.23 6.46
N HIS A 200 7.22 -16.71 6.45
CA HIS A 200 8.07 -16.67 5.27
C HIS A 200 9.51 -16.95 5.67
N THR A 201 10.24 -17.71 4.85
CA THR A 201 11.65 -18.01 5.07
C THR A 201 12.50 -17.12 4.17
N TYR A 202 13.41 -16.38 4.81
CA TYR A 202 14.35 -15.49 4.13
C TYR A 202 15.70 -16.18 4.06
N PRO A 203 16.24 -16.40 2.85
CA PRO A 203 17.58 -16.93 2.70
C PRO A 203 18.61 -16.01 3.39
N SER A 204 19.48 -16.57 4.19
CA SER A 204 20.53 -15.83 4.90
C SER A 204 21.67 -16.75 5.25
N SER A 205 22.90 -16.29 5.02
CA SER A 205 24.10 -16.94 5.51
C SER A 205 24.39 -16.59 6.98
N VAL A 206 23.80 -15.50 7.48
CA VAL A 206 23.87 -15.07 8.88
C VAL A 206 22.58 -15.49 9.57
N THR A 207 22.68 -16.29 10.63
CA THR A 207 21.53 -16.85 11.34
C THR A 207 21.56 -16.59 12.85
N THR A 208 22.53 -15.81 13.32
CA THR A 208 22.69 -15.41 14.72
C THR A 208 22.97 -13.93 14.82
N GLY A 209 22.83 -13.39 16.03
CA GLY A 209 23.11 -12.01 16.31
C GLY A 209 21.88 -11.12 16.22
N LYS A 210 22.08 -9.85 15.94
CA LYS A 210 21.01 -8.85 15.97
C LYS A 210 20.14 -8.95 14.72
N VAL A 211 18.83 -9.07 14.93
CA VAL A 211 17.82 -8.87 13.89
C VAL A 211 17.19 -7.50 14.09
N GLN A 212 17.13 -6.74 13.02
CA GLN A 212 16.45 -5.45 12.98
C GLN A 212 15.43 -5.44 11.85
N TRP A 213 14.20 -5.04 12.15
CA TRP A 213 13.17 -4.92 11.13
C TRP A 213 12.42 -3.61 11.25
N GLN A 214 12.04 -3.12 10.09
CA GLN A 214 11.19 -1.96 9.96
C GLN A 214 9.89 -2.38 9.30
N THR A 215 8.79 -1.96 9.89
CA THR A 215 7.45 -2.25 9.39
C THR A 215 6.74 -0.97 8.99
N ILE A 216 5.77 -1.10 8.10
CA ILE A 216 4.89 0.00 7.72
C ILE A 216 3.63 -0.09 8.57
N ASN A 217 3.38 0.94 9.38
CA ASN A 217 2.22 0.99 10.27
C ASN A 217 0.93 1.44 9.56
N ASP A 218 -0.17 1.48 10.28
CA ASP A 218 -1.50 1.82 9.76
C ASP A 218 -1.55 3.21 9.10
N GLU A 219 -0.75 4.15 9.58
CA GLU A 219 -0.67 5.53 9.08
C GLU A 219 0.34 5.67 7.92
N GLY A 220 1.01 4.59 7.53
CA GLY A 220 2.05 4.61 6.50
C GLY A 220 3.43 5.02 7.01
N GLY A 221 3.60 5.23 8.30
CA GLY A 221 4.89 5.49 8.94
C GLY A 221 5.70 4.21 9.16
N ILE A 222 6.91 4.36 9.64
CA ILE A 222 7.85 3.27 9.88
C ILE A 222 8.02 3.05 11.38
N ASN A 223 7.82 1.80 11.81
CA ASN A 223 8.18 1.32 13.14
C ASN A 223 9.47 0.49 13.06
N VAL A 224 10.33 0.64 14.05
CA VAL A 224 11.64 -0.05 14.09
C VAL A 224 11.70 -0.96 15.31
N PHE A 225 12.13 -2.20 15.10
CA PHE A 225 12.24 -3.22 16.14
C PHE A 225 13.59 -3.94 16.05
N ASN A 226 14.05 -4.44 17.18
CA ASN A 226 15.28 -5.19 17.30
C ASN A 226 15.08 -6.40 18.20
N GLN A 227 15.80 -7.48 17.87
CA GLN A 227 15.88 -8.68 18.69
C GLN A 227 17.26 -9.32 18.50
N THR A 228 17.76 -9.99 19.52
CA THR A 228 18.98 -10.77 19.40
C THR A 228 18.62 -12.24 19.29
N LEU A 229 19.08 -12.90 18.24
CA LEU A 229 18.96 -14.35 18.07
C LEU A 229 20.13 -15.03 18.79
N PRO A 230 19.86 -16.12 19.54
CA PRO A 230 20.88 -16.85 20.26
C PRO A 230 21.88 -17.57 19.34
#